data_5e334858074e7576fdb00b9e3226fcad
#
_entry.id   5e334858074e7576fdb00b9e3226fcad
#
_cell.length_a   1.000
_cell.length_b   1.000
_cell.length_c   1.000
_cell.angle_alpha   90.00
_cell.angle_beta   90.00
_cell.angle_gamma   90.00
#
_symmetry.space_group_name_H-M   'P 1'
#
loop_
_entity.id
_entity.type
_entity.pdbx_description
1 polymer ?
#
loop_
_entity_poly.entity_id
_entity_poly.type
_entity_poly.pdbx_seq_one_letter_code
_entity_poly.pdbx_strand_id
1 'polypeptide(L)'
;MTQDNPSEVLMQGAKIWNAWRERNLGPVHFANPNWYDCPGPGGLQVKGRNRLNFSGMNLSGVSIHSAFAEGLNLRDSVFEDSHLEEGDFSRANFSGAKFRNTKFNKTILTGANFDGATFVNCNLNRVNLVGASFHVEEITETVVYGISAWDLQTSDGMKQSKLVIEKTYELYSDLIQRGVVPMTVDDIELAQFIYYLSNHKRMREALNILNDKGVLLLGRFKDGGLERLYSMRGWFQGKGYMAMIFDFARPDNLSLTETVVTMAGLSKFVVVDLSGSSVPAELQAILGQIKKPVLAFGDPYALFPDLADQTSVVAIEGVDLNLFAALEEKVPTLEMLHVERIVQLAKRYAKAEKERLLEH
;
A
#
# COMPACT_ATOMS: atom_id res chain seq x y z
N MET A 1 0.78 -17.80 50.65
CA MET A 1 -0.03 -17.91 49.41
C MET A 1 0.99 -18.04 48.31
N THR A 2 1.11 -19.22 47.72
CA THR A 2 1.95 -19.41 46.54
C THR A 2 1.36 -18.54 45.42
N GLN A 3 2.14 -17.59 44.92
CA GLN A 3 1.74 -16.75 43.83
C GLN A 3 1.64 -17.66 42.60
N ASP A 4 0.42 -17.82 42.03
CA ASP A 4 0.21 -18.64 40.85
C ASP A 4 1.13 -18.15 39.72
N ASN A 5 1.83 -19.09 39.10
CA ASN A 5 2.70 -18.78 37.96
C ASN A 5 1.84 -18.34 36.77
N PRO A 6 1.97 -17.07 36.24
CA PRO A 6 1.16 -16.61 35.15
C PRO A 6 1.19 -17.49 33.91
N SER A 7 2.32 -18.10 33.59
CA SER A 7 2.45 -19.02 32.44
C SER A 7 1.59 -20.28 32.60
N GLU A 8 1.51 -20.81 33.80
CA GLU A 8 0.68 -21.99 34.08
C GLU A 8 -0.81 -21.64 34.04
N VAL A 9 -1.18 -20.48 34.54
CA VAL A 9 -2.57 -19.99 34.50
C VAL A 9 -2.99 -19.72 33.05
N LEU A 10 -2.13 -19.08 32.24
CA LEU A 10 -2.38 -18.82 30.83
C LEU A 10 -2.71 -20.09 30.04
N MET A 11 -1.98 -21.16 30.32
CA MET A 11 -2.14 -22.45 29.64
C MET A 11 -3.43 -23.20 30.01
N GLN A 12 -4.15 -22.77 31.04
CA GLN A 12 -5.44 -23.35 31.43
C GLN A 12 -6.63 -22.77 30.64
N GLY A 13 -6.39 -21.79 29.75
CA GLY A 13 -7.38 -21.23 28.83
C GLY A 13 -8.08 -19.98 29.33
N ALA A 14 -8.85 -19.36 28.42
CA ALA A 14 -9.38 -18.02 28.59
C ALA A 14 -10.21 -17.82 29.86
N LYS A 15 -11.07 -18.76 30.22
CA LYS A 15 -11.93 -18.64 31.40
C LYS A 15 -11.12 -18.49 32.69
N ILE A 16 -10.11 -19.33 32.86
CA ILE A 16 -9.28 -19.34 34.08
C ILE A 16 -8.35 -18.13 34.09
N TRP A 17 -7.72 -17.85 32.95
CA TRP A 17 -6.87 -16.68 32.77
C TRP A 17 -7.62 -15.38 33.05
N ASN A 18 -8.79 -15.16 32.47
CA ASN A 18 -9.55 -13.92 32.65
C ASN A 18 -9.97 -13.75 34.12
N ALA A 19 -10.46 -14.80 34.77
CA ALA A 19 -10.78 -14.76 36.21
C ALA A 19 -9.56 -14.51 37.09
N TRP A 20 -8.38 -14.97 36.69
CA TRP A 20 -7.12 -14.66 37.36
C TRP A 20 -6.73 -13.20 37.14
N ARG A 21 -6.87 -12.69 35.89
CA ARG A 21 -6.56 -11.28 35.54
C ARG A 21 -7.44 -10.30 36.29
N GLU A 22 -8.70 -10.56 36.53
CA GLU A 22 -9.58 -9.71 37.36
C GLU A 22 -9.03 -9.42 38.76
N ARG A 23 -8.24 -10.36 39.29
CA ARG A 23 -7.63 -10.25 40.63
C ARG A 23 -6.16 -9.83 40.59
N ASN A 24 -5.52 -9.89 39.45
CA ASN A 24 -4.09 -9.62 39.23
C ASN A 24 -3.90 -8.59 38.12
N LEU A 25 -4.19 -7.31 38.42
CA LEU A 25 -4.17 -6.21 37.46
C LEU A 25 -2.76 -5.71 37.10
N GLY A 26 -1.72 -6.19 37.79
CA GLY A 26 -0.34 -5.79 37.53
C GLY A 26 0.18 -6.30 36.18
N PRO A 27 1.31 -5.75 35.70
CA PRO A 27 1.94 -6.18 34.46
C PRO A 27 2.40 -7.64 34.56
N VAL A 28 2.27 -8.37 33.46
CA VAL A 28 2.73 -9.77 33.34
C VAL A 28 3.75 -9.84 32.21
N HIS A 29 4.91 -10.41 32.48
CA HIS A 29 6.00 -10.50 31.52
C HIS A 29 6.27 -11.94 31.09
N PHE A 30 6.29 -12.18 29.80
CA PHE A 30 6.70 -13.42 29.18
C PHE A 30 7.94 -13.15 28.30
N ALA A 31 9.11 -13.59 28.76
CA ALA A 31 10.35 -13.47 28.00
C ALA A 31 10.58 -14.73 27.15
N ASN A 32 10.76 -14.57 25.85
CA ASN A 32 11.04 -15.64 24.90
C ASN A 32 10.08 -16.85 25.00
N PRO A 33 8.75 -16.66 25.11
CA PRO A 33 7.85 -17.80 25.21
C PRO A 33 7.82 -18.56 23.90
N ASN A 34 8.05 -19.86 23.95
CA ASN A 34 7.87 -20.75 22.80
C ASN A 34 6.48 -21.40 22.87
N TRP A 35 5.52 -20.75 22.25
CA TRP A 35 4.15 -21.26 22.16
C TRP A 35 3.91 -22.15 20.93
N TYR A 36 4.91 -22.28 20.07
CA TYR A 36 4.84 -23.15 18.90
C TYR A 36 4.97 -24.64 19.28
N ASP A 37 5.87 -24.98 20.23
CA ASP A 37 6.17 -26.32 20.67
C ASP A 37 5.57 -26.68 22.05
N CYS A 38 4.73 -25.80 22.62
CA CYS A 38 4.14 -26.09 23.92
C CYS A 38 3.21 -27.31 23.86
N PRO A 39 3.33 -28.26 24.79
CA PRO A 39 2.32 -29.28 24.95
C PRO A 39 0.99 -28.64 25.34
N GLY A 40 -0.06 -29.04 24.66
CA GLY A 40 -1.42 -28.62 25.04
C GLY A 40 -1.81 -29.02 26.44
N PRO A 41 -2.95 -28.53 26.97
CA PRO A 41 -3.44 -28.91 28.30
C PRO A 41 -3.51 -30.44 28.46
N GLY A 42 -2.82 -30.98 29.47
CA GLY A 42 -2.77 -32.43 29.73
C GLY A 42 -1.52 -33.14 29.27
N GLY A 43 -0.48 -32.44 28.80
CA GLY A 43 0.83 -33.08 28.51
C GLY A 43 0.87 -33.93 27.25
N LEU A 44 -0.16 -33.91 26.42
CA LEU A 44 -0.21 -34.60 25.13
C LEU A 44 0.71 -33.88 24.13
N GLN A 45 1.87 -34.44 23.86
CA GLN A 45 2.68 -34.10 22.70
C GLN A 45 1.91 -34.49 21.42
N VAL A 46 1.16 -33.56 20.85
CA VAL A 46 0.54 -33.78 19.54
C VAL A 46 1.56 -33.35 18.49
N LYS A 47 2.21 -34.31 17.87
CA LYS A 47 2.96 -34.07 16.63
C LYS A 47 2.01 -33.56 15.58
N GLY A 48 2.04 -32.26 15.31
CA GLY A 48 1.28 -31.58 14.26
C GLY A 48 0.31 -30.53 14.81
N ARG A 49 0.69 -29.27 14.67
CA ARG A 49 -0.16 -28.05 14.59
C ARG A 49 -1.38 -27.94 15.52
N ASN A 50 -1.36 -28.48 16.73
CA ASN A 50 -2.35 -28.07 17.73
C ASN A 50 -1.88 -26.74 18.30
N ARG A 51 -2.36 -25.68 17.65
CA ARG A 51 -2.13 -24.31 18.05
C ARG A 51 -2.81 -24.07 19.38
N LEU A 52 -2.07 -23.51 20.32
CA LEU A 52 -2.65 -23.01 21.56
C LEU A 52 -3.82 -22.09 21.22
N ASN A 53 -4.87 -22.15 22.01
CA ASN A 53 -6.05 -21.34 21.81
C ASN A 53 -6.15 -20.29 22.93
N PHE A 54 -5.83 -19.04 22.58
CA PHE A 54 -5.92 -17.88 23.47
C PHE A 54 -7.10 -16.97 23.06
N SER A 55 -8.07 -17.50 22.33
CA SER A 55 -9.24 -16.73 21.91
C SER A 55 -10.03 -16.22 23.11
N GLY A 56 -10.49 -14.96 23.03
CA GLY A 56 -11.27 -14.30 24.09
C GLY A 56 -10.47 -14.00 25.36
N MET A 57 -9.14 -14.09 25.34
CA MET A 57 -8.32 -13.75 26.50
C MET A 57 -8.17 -12.26 26.69
N ASN A 58 -8.25 -11.80 27.95
CA ASN A 58 -7.81 -10.48 28.33
C ASN A 58 -6.30 -10.50 28.59
N LEU A 59 -5.55 -10.03 27.61
CA LEU A 59 -4.09 -9.93 27.64
C LEU A 59 -3.61 -8.48 27.86
N SER A 60 -4.45 -7.66 28.49
CA SER A 60 -4.10 -6.28 28.82
C SER A 60 -2.98 -6.22 29.86
N GLY A 61 -2.04 -5.28 29.69
CA GLY A 61 -0.85 -5.12 30.54
C GLY A 61 0.15 -6.28 30.42
N VAL A 62 0.07 -7.08 29.35
CA VAL A 62 1.01 -8.19 29.12
C VAL A 62 2.17 -7.70 28.27
N SER A 63 3.38 -8.03 28.70
CA SER A 63 4.60 -7.85 27.91
C SER A 63 5.11 -9.20 27.42
N ILE A 64 5.07 -9.38 26.10
CA ILE A 64 5.52 -10.58 25.39
C ILE A 64 6.68 -10.16 24.50
N HIS A 65 7.87 -10.64 24.82
CA HIS A 65 9.07 -10.27 24.07
C HIS A 65 9.67 -11.47 23.38
N SER A 66 10.01 -11.34 22.09
CA SER A 66 10.64 -12.39 21.28
C SER A 66 9.90 -13.74 21.32
N ALA A 67 8.57 -13.71 21.24
CA ALA A 67 7.75 -14.92 21.25
C ALA A 67 7.88 -15.72 19.95
N PHE A 68 7.81 -17.05 20.05
CA PHE A 68 7.56 -17.97 18.94
C PHE A 68 6.10 -18.41 18.98
N ALA A 69 5.24 -17.72 18.24
CA ALA A 69 3.78 -17.83 18.33
C ALA A 69 3.12 -18.01 16.95
N GLU A 70 3.83 -18.64 15.99
CA GLU A 70 3.31 -18.87 14.65
C GLU A 70 1.97 -19.60 14.69
N GLY A 71 0.96 -18.99 14.04
CA GLY A 71 -0.38 -19.56 13.90
C GLY A 71 -1.18 -19.65 15.21
N LEU A 72 -0.78 -18.95 16.26
CA LEU A 72 -1.51 -18.88 17.52
C LEU A 72 -2.93 -18.31 17.28
N ASN A 73 -3.93 -18.91 17.96
CA ASN A 73 -5.29 -18.40 17.93
C ASN A 73 -5.50 -17.35 19.03
N LEU A 74 -5.64 -16.09 18.64
CA LEU A 74 -5.85 -14.92 19.50
C LEU A 74 -7.14 -14.18 19.09
N ARG A 75 -8.08 -14.89 18.48
CA ARG A 75 -9.36 -14.34 18.08
C ARG A 75 -10.09 -13.69 19.25
N ASP A 76 -10.74 -12.54 19.03
CA ASP A 76 -11.54 -11.82 20.02
C ASP A 76 -10.79 -11.50 21.33
N SER A 77 -9.45 -11.54 21.34
CA SER A 77 -8.63 -11.19 22.51
C SER A 77 -8.51 -9.67 22.68
N VAL A 78 -8.19 -9.26 23.90
CA VAL A 78 -8.03 -7.85 24.25
C VAL A 78 -6.61 -7.57 24.72
N PHE A 79 -5.99 -6.55 24.12
CA PHE A 79 -4.67 -6.06 24.45
C PHE A 79 -4.75 -4.56 24.72
N GLU A 80 -4.72 -4.18 25.99
CA GLU A 80 -4.61 -2.79 26.38
C GLU A 80 -3.31 -2.59 27.16
N ASP A 81 -2.60 -1.49 26.88
CA ASP A 81 -1.30 -1.20 27.50
C ASP A 81 -0.30 -2.36 27.41
N SER A 82 -0.27 -3.06 26.29
CA SER A 82 0.46 -4.31 26.11
C SER A 82 1.64 -4.14 25.16
N HIS A 83 2.61 -5.07 25.25
CA HIS A 83 3.80 -5.10 24.41
C HIS A 83 3.97 -6.49 23.77
N LEU A 84 3.97 -6.54 22.43
CA LEU A 84 4.20 -7.75 21.63
C LEU A 84 5.41 -7.49 20.71
N GLU A 85 6.57 -7.31 21.30
CA GLU A 85 7.75 -6.81 20.58
C GLU A 85 8.66 -7.94 20.13
N GLU A 86 9.20 -7.81 18.90
CA GLU A 86 10.23 -8.70 18.32
C GLU A 86 9.79 -10.18 18.23
N GLY A 87 8.50 -10.48 18.36
CA GLY A 87 7.93 -11.82 18.28
C GLY A 87 7.59 -12.26 16.86
N ASP A 88 7.52 -13.57 16.64
CA ASP A 88 6.99 -14.20 15.44
C ASP A 88 5.56 -14.69 15.68
N PHE A 89 4.60 -13.95 15.17
CA PHE A 89 3.18 -14.25 15.16
C PHE A 89 2.68 -14.50 13.72
N SER A 90 3.55 -14.99 12.85
CA SER A 90 3.18 -15.32 11.48
C SER A 90 1.95 -16.23 11.45
N ARG A 91 1.01 -15.96 10.55
CA ARG A 91 -0.24 -16.73 10.42
C ARG A 91 -1.10 -16.83 11.70
N ALA A 92 -0.83 -16.02 12.71
CA ALA A 92 -1.69 -15.96 13.89
C ALA A 92 -3.08 -15.41 13.55
N ASN A 93 -4.09 -15.87 14.27
CA ASN A 93 -5.46 -15.40 14.10
C ASN A 93 -5.79 -14.35 15.16
N PHE A 94 -5.81 -13.09 14.77
CA PHE A 94 -6.22 -11.92 15.58
C PHE A 94 -7.59 -11.38 15.16
N SER A 95 -8.41 -12.17 14.47
CA SER A 95 -9.73 -11.68 14.02
C SER A 95 -10.57 -11.21 15.22
N GLY A 96 -11.18 -10.02 15.12
CA GLY A 96 -11.95 -9.39 16.18
C GLY A 96 -11.14 -8.94 17.41
N ALA A 97 -9.81 -9.06 17.40
CA ALA A 97 -8.98 -8.64 18.53
C ALA A 97 -8.96 -7.11 18.69
N LYS A 98 -8.84 -6.63 19.92
CA LYS A 98 -8.83 -5.20 20.27
C LYS A 98 -7.48 -4.80 20.82
N PHE A 99 -6.82 -3.90 20.12
CA PHE A 99 -5.53 -3.34 20.51
C PHE A 99 -5.69 -1.86 20.86
N ARG A 100 -5.33 -1.50 22.09
CA ARG A 100 -5.27 -0.13 22.56
C ARG A 100 -3.95 0.10 23.27
N ASN A 101 -3.28 1.22 22.97
CA ASN A 101 -1.97 1.55 23.56
C ASN A 101 -0.95 0.40 23.44
N THR A 102 -1.04 -0.43 22.41
CA THR A 102 -0.26 -1.66 22.27
C THR A 102 0.94 -1.45 21.35
N LYS A 103 2.10 -1.96 21.76
CA LYS A 103 3.35 -1.86 21.00
C LYS A 103 3.70 -3.20 20.37
N PHE A 104 3.97 -3.15 19.06
CA PHE A 104 4.33 -4.31 18.23
C PHE A 104 5.74 -4.19 17.61
N ASN A 105 6.56 -3.27 18.07
CA ASN A 105 7.82 -2.93 17.43
C ASN A 105 8.58 -4.15 16.88
N LYS A 106 8.87 -4.15 15.57
CA LYS A 106 9.62 -5.20 14.85
C LYS A 106 8.97 -6.60 14.90
N THR A 107 7.70 -6.73 15.19
CA THR A 107 6.98 -8.00 15.22
C THR A 107 6.74 -8.53 13.81
N ILE A 108 6.84 -9.83 13.63
CA ILE A 108 6.53 -10.54 12.39
C ILE A 108 5.07 -11.00 12.44
N LEU A 109 4.26 -10.49 11.51
CA LEU A 109 2.83 -10.75 11.38
C LEU A 109 2.48 -11.23 9.96
N THR A 110 3.45 -11.83 9.27
CA THR A 110 3.29 -12.31 7.89
C THR A 110 2.12 -13.29 7.78
N GLY A 111 1.15 -13.00 6.91
CA GLY A 111 -0.03 -13.84 6.71
C GLY A 111 -0.95 -13.95 7.92
N ALA A 112 -0.83 -13.07 8.92
CA ALA A 112 -1.75 -13.03 10.05
C ALA A 112 -3.14 -12.53 9.64
N ASN A 113 -4.18 -12.94 10.37
CA ASN A 113 -5.55 -12.52 10.13
C ASN A 113 -5.98 -11.49 11.19
N PHE A 114 -6.33 -10.26 10.74
CA PHE A 114 -6.84 -9.16 11.56
C PHE A 114 -8.27 -8.76 11.20
N ASP A 115 -9.04 -9.60 10.53
CA ASP A 115 -10.41 -9.26 10.12
C ASP A 115 -11.27 -8.84 11.31
N GLY A 116 -11.87 -7.64 11.24
CA GLY A 116 -12.66 -7.06 12.32
C GLY A 116 -11.88 -6.62 13.57
N ALA A 117 -10.54 -6.64 13.52
CA ALA A 117 -9.72 -6.13 14.63
C ALA A 117 -9.76 -4.59 14.69
N THR A 118 -9.38 -4.03 15.84
CA THR A 118 -9.23 -2.58 16.03
C THR A 118 -7.86 -2.22 16.58
N PHE A 119 -7.27 -1.13 16.05
CA PHE A 119 -5.99 -0.58 16.49
C PHE A 119 -6.17 0.89 16.88
N VAL A 120 -6.07 1.21 18.15
CA VAL A 120 -6.21 2.58 18.64
C VAL A 120 -4.98 2.96 19.45
N ASN A 121 -4.31 4.03 19.05
CA ASN A 121 -3.09 4.53 19.70
C ASN A 121 -2.02 3.44 19.86
N CYS A 122 -1.77 2.67 18.78
CA CYS A 122 -0.80 1.58 18.77
C CYS A 122 0.54 2.00 18.15
N ASN A 123 1.56 1.17 18.31
CA ASN A 123 2.83 1.36 17.64
C ASN A 123 3.22 0.10 16.85
N LEU A 124 3.12 0.20 15.50
CA LEU A 124 3.48 -0.83 14.54
C LEU A 124 4.86 -0.55 13.90
N ASN A 125 5.74 0.17 14.57
CA ASN A 125 7.05 0.53 14.03
C ASN A 125 7.83 -0.71 13.56
N ARG A 126 8.15 -0.75 12.25
CA ARG A 126 8.88 -1.83 11.57
C ARG A 126 8.24 -3.21 11.68
N VAL A 127 6.93 -3.26 11.76
CA VAL A 127 6.16 -4.51 11.71
C VAL A 127 6.15 -5.07 10.30
N ASN A 128 6.22 -6.39 10.17
CA ASN A 128 6.07 -7.10 8.91
C ASN A 128 4.64 -7.64 8.77
N LEU A 129 3.84 -7.06 7.88
CA LEU A 129 2.44 -7.40 7.58
C LEU A 129 2.27 -8.07 6.21
N VAL A 130 3.35 -8.53 5.59
CA VAL A 130 3.30 -9.11 4.23
C VAL A 130 2.26 -10.22 4.14
N GLY A 131 1.33 -10.08 3.18
CA GLY A 131 0.27 -11.06 2.91
C GLY A 131 -0.73 -11.23 4.07
N ALA A 132 -0.80 -10.29 5.02
CA ALA A 132 -1.78 -10.35 6.10
C ALA A 132 -3.18 -9.98 5.60
N SER A 133 -4.22 -10.64 6.16
CA SER A 133 -5.60 -10.19 6.03
C SER A 133 -5.84 -9.06 7.02
N PHE A 134 -6.06 -7.85 6.50
CA PHE A 134 -6.11 -6.60 7.27
C PHE A 134 -7.41 -5.83 7.04
N HIS A 135 -8.54 -6.57 6.97
CA HIS A 135 -9.89 -5.99 6.93
C HIS A 135 -10.31 -5.51 8.32
N VAL A 136 -9.50 -4.60 8.90
CA VAL A 136 -9.73 -4.10 10.26
C VAL A 136 -10.96 -3.17 10.29
N GLU A 137 -11.66 -3.12 11.43
CA GLU A 137 -12.76 -2.19 11.64
C GLU A 137 -12.22 -0.76 11.75
N GLU A 138 -11.12 -0.58 12.49
CA GLU A 138 -10.52 0.74 12.75
C GLU A 138 -9.01 0.64 12.98
N ILE A 139 -8.27 1.58 12.38
CA ILE A 139 -6.87 1.88 12.73
C ILE A 139 -6.70 3.39 12.84
N THR A 140 -6.43 3.89 14.05
CA THR A 140 -6.34 5.33 14.33
C THR A 140 -5.22 5.64 15.32
N GLU A 141 -4.65 6.85 15.18
CA GLU A 141 -3.60 7.36 16.08
C GLU A 141 -2.41 6.38 16.23
N THR A 142 -2.10 5.64 15.18
CA THR A 142 -1.18 4.51 15.22
C THR A 142 0.09 4.82 14.45
N VAL A 143 1.25 4.50 15.03
CA VAL A 143 2.55 4.63 14.38
C VAL A 143 2.74 3.49 13.40
N VAL A 144 2.99 3.83 12.11
CA VAL A 144 3.17 2.87 11.01
C VAL A 144 4.50 3.06 10.28
N TYR A 145 5.48 3.69 10.93
CA TYR A 145 6.79 3.92 10.34
C TYR A 145 7.52 2.62 10.00
N GLY A 146 7.93 2.48 8.74
CA GLY A 146 8.75 1.36 8.28
C GLY A 146 8.05 0.01 8.30
N ILE A 147 6.73 -0.03 8.29
CA ILE A 147 5.96 -1.27 8.08
C ILE A 147 6.31 -1.89 6.73
N SER A 148 6.17 -3.20 6.63
CA SER A 148 6.18 -3.92 5.36
C SER A 148 4.77 -4.44 5.09
N ALA A 149 4.03 -3.74 4.21
CA ALA A 149 2.61 -3.99 3.91
C ALA A 149 2.42 -4.48 2.46
N TRP A 150 3.39 -5.25 1.94
CA TRP A 150 3.27 -5.85 0.62
C TRP A 150 2.21 -6.93 0.62
N ASP A 151 1.35 -6.93 -0.43
CA ASP A 151 0.26 -7.90 -0.57
C ASP A 151 -0.70 -7.89 0.65
N LEU A 152 -0.85 -6.73 1.28
CA LEU A 152 -1.78 -6.52 2.39
C LEU A 152 -3.21 -6.53 1.85
N GLN A 153 -4.07 -7.37 2.42
CA GLN A 153 -5.47 -7.45 2.02
C GLN A 153 -6.28 -6.47 2.87
N THR A 154 -6.69 -5.35 2.26
CA THR A 154 -7.48 -4.29 2.88
C THR A 154 -8.91 -4.25 2.35
N SER A 155 -9.78 -3.44 2.94
CA SER A 155 -11.14 -3.18 2.46
C SER A 155 -11.47 -1.70 2.46
N ASP A 156 -12.31 -1.26 1.51
CA ASP A 156 -12.74 0.15 1.36
C ASP A 156 -13.50 0.71 2.58
N GLY A 157 -14.00 -0.16 3.45
CA GLY A 157 -14.78 0.22 4.63
C GLY A 157 -13.97 0.47 5.90
N MET A 158 -12.64 0.31 5.86
CA MET A 158 -11.78 0.53 7.01
C MET A 158 -11.79 2.00 7.46
N LYS A 159 -11.96 2.23 8.75
CA LYS A 159 -11.77 3.57 9.34
C LYS A 159 -10.29 3.78 9.62
N GLN A 160 -9.67 4.68 8.88
CA GLN A 160 -8.24 4.99 9.00
C GLN A 160 -8.05 6.48 9.28
N SER A 161 -7.24 6.84 10.29
CA SER A 161 -6.90 8.24 10.54
C SER A 161 -5.66 8.40 11.41
N LYS A 162 -4.94 9.50 11.20
CA LYS A 162 -3.77 9.91 12.01
C LYS A 162 -2.70 8.82 12.13
N LEU A 163 -2.39 8.14 11.02
CA LEU A 163 -1.32 7.15 10.97
C LEU A 163 0.04 7.86 10.90
N VAL A 164 0.86 7.71 11.94
CA VAL A 164 2.16 8.40 12.07
C VAL A 164 3.20 7.72 11.21
N ILE A 165 3.80 8.47 10.29
CA ILE A 165 4.82 8.00 9.34
C ILE A 165 6.26 8.42 9.72
N GLU A 166 6.45 8.99 10.89
CA GLU A 166 7.76 9.36 11.42
C GLU A 166 8.32 8.28 12.34
N LYS A 167 9.66 8.21 12.40
CA LYS A 167 10.35 7.25 13.25
C LYS A 167 10.19 7.59 14.72
N THR A 168 9.39 6.81 15.43
CA THR A 168 9.22 6.93 16.87
C THR A 168 8.99 5.56 17.51
N TYR A 169 9.33 5.41 18.79
CA TYR A 169 9.01 4.26 19.64
C TYR A 169 7.92 4.59 20.66
N GLU A 170 7.42 5.84 20.61
CA GLU A 170 6.38 6.34 21.49
C GLU A 170 5.00 6.07 20.85
N LEU A 171 3.95 6.13 21.64
CA LEU A 171 2.58 6.12 21.14
C LEU A 171 2.21 7.53 20.65
N TYR A 172 1.18 7.63 19.83
CA TYR A 172 0.68 8.92 19.33
C TYR A 172 0.29 9.85 20.50
N SER A 173 -0.40 9.30 21.50
CA SER A 173 -0.80 10.06 22.70
C SER A 173 0.39 10.66 23.45
N ASP A 174 1.50 9.92 23.56
CA ASP A 174 2.71 10.39 24.24
C ASP A 174 3.34 11.58 23.50
N LEU A 175 3.35 11.55 22.16
CA LEU A 175 3.83 12.65 21.32
C LEU A 175 2.98 13.90 21.54
N ILE A 176 1.65 13.76 21.50
CA ILE A 176 0.72 14.89 21.68
C ILE A 176 0.83 15.49 23.07
N GLN A 177 0.95 14.68 24.13
CA GLN A 177 1.15 15.17 25.51
C GLN A 177 2.42 16.01 25.65
N ARG A 178 3.45 15.71 24.86
CA ARG A 178 4.71 16.47 24.79
C ARG A 178 4.66 17.68 23.86
N GLY A 179 3.51 17.96 23.26
CA GLY A 179 3.33 19.05 22.30
C GLY A 179 3.96 18.78 20.92
N VAL A 180 4.28 17.53 20.59
CA VAL A 180 4.81 17.14 19.28
C VAL A 180 3.64 16.78 18.37
N VAL A 181 3.53 17.45 17.22
CA VAL A 181 2.56 17.14 16.18
C VAL A 181 3.28 16.33 15.09
N PRO A 182 3.12 15.00 15.05
CA PRO A 182 3.80 14.18 14.07
C PRO A 182 3.16 14.31 12.68
N MET A 183 3.92 13.99 11.63
CA MET A 183 3.38 13.84 10.29
C MET A 183 2.51 12.59 10.22
N THR A 184 1.27 12.75 9.74
CA THR A 184 0.28 11.67 9.65
C THR A 184 -0.32 11.56 8.26
N VAL A 185 -0.82 10.36 7.96
CA VAL A 185 -1.67 10.05 6.79
C VAL A 185 -2.90 9.27 7.25
N ASP A 186 -3.90 9.17 6.39
CA ASP A 186 -5.15 8.49 6.72
C ASP A 186 -5.36 7.21 5.88
N ASP A 187 -4.24 6.62 5.41
CA ASP A 187 -4.22 5.38 4.64
C ASP A 187 -2.90 4.62 4.86
N ILE A 188 -3.00 3.33 5.20
CA ILE A 188 -1.84 2.50 5.57
C ILE A 188 -0.95 2.16 4.35
N GLU A 189 -1.52 1.98 3.17
CA GLU A 189 -0.77 1.71 1.94
C GLU A 189 -0.03 2.97 1.48
N LEU A 190 -0.70 4.12 1.58
CA LEU A 190 -0.09 5.42 1.35
C LEU A 190 1.06 5.69 2.34
N ALA A 191 0.91 5.29 3.60
CA ALA A 191 1.96 5.39 4.60
C ALA A 191 3.26 4.69 4.18
N GLN A 192 3.16 3.46 3.67
CA GLN A 192 4.31 2.70 3.16
C GLN A 192 4.95 3.40 1.96
N PHE A 193 4.14 3.87 1.01
CA PHE A 193 4.63 4.57 -0.18
C PHE A 193 5.40 5.85 0.19
N ILE A 194 4.84 6.69 1.07
CA ILE A 194 5.49 7.92 1.54
C ILE A 194 6.78 7.60 2.30
N TYR A 195 6.80 6.54 3.11
CA TYR A 195 8.02 6.08 3.77
C TYR A 195 9.14 5.81 2.75
N TYR A 196 8.85 5.06 1.67
CA TYR A 196 9.84 4.79 0.63
C TYR A 196 10.29 6.05 -0.09
N LEU A 197 9.38 6.94 -0.44
CA LEU A 197 9.72 8.22 -1.05
C LEU A 197 10.60 9.09 -0.15
N SER A 198 10.32 9.12 1.15
CA SER A 198 11.05 9.95 2.11
C SER A 198 12.45 9.41 2.40
N ASN A 199 12.61 8.09 2.46
CA ASN A 199 13.83 7.45 2.94
C ASN A 199 14.76 6.92 1.84
N HIS A 200 14.27 6.78 0.58
CA HIS A 200 15.07 6.22 -0.51
C HIS A 200 15.29 7.22 -1.64
N LYS A 201 16.47 7.84 -1.66
CA LYS A 201 16.88 8.79 -2.71
C LYS A 201 16.67 8.23 -4.11
N ARG A 202 17.07 6.98 -4.36
CA ARG A 202 16.92 6.32 -5.67
C ARG A 202 15.47 6.17 -6.11
N MET A 203 14.53 5.98 -5.17
CA MET A 203 13.10 5.90 -5.48
C MET A 203 12.58 7.25 -5.97
N ARG A 204 12.94 8.34 -5.28
CA ARG A 204 12.61 9.71 -5.73
C ARG A 204 13.21 10.02 -7.10
N GLU A 205 14.47 9.66 -7.29
CA GLU A 205 15.15 9.84 -8.59
C GLU A 205 14.46 9.03 -9.70
N ALA A 206 14.06 7.78 -9.44
CA ALA A 206 13.33 6.96 -10.40
C ALA A 206 11.97 7.57 -10.79
N LEU A 207 11.19 8.04 -9.82
CA LEU A 207 9.92 8.73 -10.08
C LEU A 207 10.11 10.03 -10.88
N ASN A 208 11.14 10.82 -10.55
CA ASN A 208 11.47 12.01 -11.33
C ASN A 208 11.85 11.65 -12.78
N ILE A 209 12.68 10.61 -12.95
CA ILE A 209 13.06 10.14 -14.29
C ILE A 209 11.83 9.67 -15.08
N LEU A 210 10.92 8.93 -14.46
CA LEU A 210 9.67 8.49 -15.10
C LEU A 210 8.81 9.68 -15.51
N ASN A 211 8.64 10.66 -14.65
CA ASN A 211 7.85 11.85 -14.94
C ASN A 211 8.51 12.76 -15.99
N ASP A 212 9.84 12.85 -16.02
CA ASP A 212 10.58 13.72 -16.94
C ASP A 212 10.89 13.05 -18.29
N LYS A 213 11.06 11.74 -18.32
CA LYS A 213 11.51 10.97 -19.49
C LYS A 213 10.66 9.75 -19.81
N GLY A 214 9.70 9.39 -18.96
CA GLY A 214 8.86 8.21 -19.16
C GLY A 214 7.89 8.39 -20.34
N VAL A 215 7.83 7.41 -21.23
CA VAL A 215 6.85 7.35 -22.32
C VAL A 215 6.13 6.03 -22.21
N LEU A 216 4.81 6.06 -22.07
CA LEU A 216 3.98 4.87 -22.09
C LEU A 216 3.52 4.60 -23.53
N LEU A 217 3.85 3.43 -24.05
CA LEU A 217 3.47 2.98 -25.38
C LEU A 217 2.31 1.99 -25.23
N LEU A 218 1.17 2.32 -25.80
CA LEU A 218 -0.04 1.51 -25.83
C LEU A 218 -0.38 1.13 -27.28
N GLY A 219 -0.79 -0.10 -27.50
CA GLY A 219 -1.22 -0.53 -28.82
C GLY A 219 -1.63 -1.99 -28.85
N ARG A 220 -1.92 -2.45 -30.03
CA ARG A 220 -2.35 -3.81 -30.31
C ARG A 220 -1.15 -4.74 -30.45
N PHE A 221 -1.20 -5.92 -29.82
CA PHE A 221 -0.13 -6.93 -29.93
C PHE A 221 -0.33 -7.90 -31.10
N LYS A 222 -1.42 -7.76 -31.87
CA LYS A 222 -1.72 -8.57 -33.02
C LYS A 222 -1.40 -7.83 -34.35
N ASP A 223 -1.28 -8.54 -35.41
CA ASP A 223 -1.15 -8.01 -36.79
C ASP A 223 0.03 -7.02 -36.96
N GLY A 224 1.20 -7.31 -36.40
CA GLY A 224 2.41 -6.48 -36.52
C GLY A 224 2.44 -5.25 -35.55
N GLY A 225 1.44 -5.10 -34.68
CA GLY A 225 1.40 -3.98 -33.76
C GLY A 225 2.50 -4.03 -32.71
N LEU A 226 2.85 -5.19 -32.21
CA LEU A 226 3.92 -5.37 -31.23
C LEU A 226 5.29 -4.96 -31.80
N GLU A 227 5.59 -5.32 -33.01
CA GLU A 227 6.83 -4.94 -33.73
C GLU A 227 6.92 -3.42 -33.89
N ARG A 228 5.79 -2.75 -34.16
CA ARG A 228 5.75 -1.26 -34.20
C ARG A 228 6.03 -0.65 -32.85
N LEU A 229 5.44 -1.18 -31.79
CA LEU A 229 5.71 -0.71 -30.42
C LEU A 229 7.17 -0.89 -30.03
N TYR A 230 7.78 -2.02 -30.38
CA TYR A 230 9.22 -2.23 -30.16
C TYR A 230 10.09 -1.27 -30.96
N SER A 231 9.70 -0.97 -32.20
CA SER A 231 10.40 0.01 -33.04
C SER A 231 10.30 1.42 -32.45
N MET A 232 9.11 1.83 -31.98
CA MET A 232 8.91 3.09 -31.26
C MET A 232 9.76 3.14 -29.98
N ARG A 233 9.76 2.05 -29.19
CA ARG A 233 10.58 1.95 -27.97
C ARG A 233 12.06 2.19 -28.29
N GLY A 234 12.59 1.55 -29.32
CA GLY A 234 13.98 1.73 -29.75
C GLY A 234 14.27 3.18 -30.13
N TRP A 235 13.37 3.83 -30.86
CA TRP A 235 13.50 5.22 -31.25
C TRP A 235 13.50 6.16 -30.03
N PHE A 236 12.54 5.99 -29.11
CA PHE A 236 12.47 6.80 -27.88
C PHE A 236 13.70 6.60 -27.01
N GLN A 237 14.19 5.37 -26.85
CA GLN A 237 15.43 5.08 -26.12
C GLN A 237 16.63 5.77 -26.74
N GLY A 238 16.74 5.79 -28.08
CA GLY A 238 17.77 6.53 -28.81
C GLY A 238 17.74 8.04 -28.59
N LYS A 239 16.57 8.60 -28.26
CA LYS A 239 16.38 10.01 -27.90
C LYS A 239 16.52 10.30 -26.39
N GLY A 240 16.87 9.31 -25.57
CA GLY A 240 17.07 9.44 -24.14
C GLY A 240 15.81 9.38 -23.28
N TYR A 241 14.67 8.93 -23.84
CA TYR A 241 13.46 8.62 -23.10
C TYR A 241 13.47 7.22 -22.51
N MET A 242 12.69 7.01 -21.46
CA MET A 242 12.39 5.70 -20.88
C MET A 242 11.04 5.22 -21.42
N ALA A 243 11.06 4.47 -22.52
CA ALA A 243 9.83 3.98 -23.12
C ALA A 243 9.41 2.63 -22.51
N MET A 244 8.17 2.59 -22.03
CA MET A 244 7.54 1.42 -21.41
C MET A 244 6.44 0.92 -22.36
N ILE A 245 6.51 -0.36 -22.74
CA ILE A 245 5.41 -1.05 -23.41
C ILE A 245 4.66 -1.80 -22.32
N PHE A 246 3.37 -1.57 -22.22
CA PHE A 246 2.55 -2.31 -21.28
C PHE A 246 2.12 -3.62 -21.96
N ASP A 247 2.64 -4.74 -21.45
CA ASP A 247 2.21 -6.08 -21.82
C ASP A 247 1.02 -6.45 -20.94
N PHE A 248 -0.14 -6.70 -21.55
CA PHE A 248 -1.43 -6.91 -20.90
C PHE A 248 -1.57 -8.23 -20.12
N ALA A 249 -0.46 -8.88 -19.72
CA ALA A 249 -0.53 -9.90 -18.69
C ALA A 249 -1.03 -9.25 -17.39
N ARG A 250 -2.28 -9.52 -17.01
CA ARG A 250 -2.93 -8.91 -15.85
C ARG A 250 -2.12 -9.15 -14.58
N PRO A 251 -1.75 -8.12 -13.82
CA PRO A 251 -1.47 -8.32 -12.40
C PRO A 251 -2.74 -8.88 -11.76
N ASP A 252 -2.62 -9.88 -10.92
CA ASP A 252 -3.77 -10.62 -10.34
C ASP A 252 -4.73 -9.73 -9.52
N ASN A 253 -4.35 -8.50 -9.14
CA ASN A 253 -5.02 -7.66 -8.16
C ASN A 253 -5.57 -6.33 -8.69
N LEU A 254 -5.19 -5.88 -9.89
CA LEU A 254 -5.63 -4.59 -10.45
C LEU A 254 -6.36 -4.79 -11.77
N SER A 255 -7.39 -3.96 -12.01
CA SER A 255 -7.99 -3.91 -13.34
C SER A 255 -6.96 -3.40 -14.35
N LEU A 256 -7.01 -3.90 -15.57
CA LEU A 256 -6.17 -3.45 -16.68
C LEU A 256 -6.20 -1.92 -16.82
N THR A 257 -7.39 -1.35 -16.72
CA THR A 257 -7.64 0.10 -16.80
C THR A 257 -6.89 0.86 -15.72
N GLU A 258 -6.97 0.43 -14.46
CA GLU A 258 -6.29 1.10 -13.33
C GLU A 258 -4.78 1.06 -13.47
N THR A 259 -4.22 -0.07 -13.89
CA THR A 259 -2.77 -0.20 -14.12
C THR A 259 -2.30 0.75 -15.21
N VAL A 260 -3.00 0.82 -16.34
CA VAL A 260 -2.61 1.71 -17.45
C VAL A 260 -2.78 3.18 -17.08
N VAL A 261 -3.84 3.55 -16.38
CA VAL A 261 -4.06 4.92 -15.89
C VAL A 261 -2.95 5.34 -14.91
N THR A 262 -2.56 4.44 -14.01
CA THR A 262 -1.45 4.66 -13.07
C THR A 262 -0.12 4.86 -13.82
N MET A 263 0.22 3.98 -14.75
CA MET A 263 1.45 4.08 -15.54
C MET A 263 1.46 5.33 -16.42
N ALA A 264 0.32 5.70 -17.01
CA ALA A 264 0.17 6.96 -17.74
C ALA A 264 0.40 8.17 -16.81
N GLY A 265 -0.15 8.12 -15.59
CA GLY A 265 0.07 9.16 -14.57
C GLY A 265 1.54 9.39 -14.22
N LEU A 266 2.34 8.33 -14.20
CA LEU A 266 3.79 8.38 -13.94
C LEU A 266 4.61 8.78 -15.16
N SER A 267 4.05 8.73 -16.38
CA SER A 267 4.75 9.04 -17.63
C SER A 267 4.75 10.55 -17.93
N LYS A 268 5.71 11.01 -18.73
CA LYS A 268 5.72 12.37 -19.30
C LYS A 268 4.57 12.55 -20.28
N PHE A 269 4.41 11.60 -21.20
CA PHE A 269 3.29 11.52 -22.15
C PHE A 269 3.03 10.06 -22.57
N VAL A 270 1.93 9.84 -23.26
CA VAL A 270 1.47 8.53 -23.74
C VAL A 270 1.45 8.51 -25.25
N VAL A 271 1.87 7.41 -25.85
CA VAL A 271 1.78 7.16 -27.29
C VAL A 271 0.84 5.99 -27.51
N VAL A 272 -0.14 6.16 -28.38
CA VAL A 272 -1.17 5.16 -28.64
C VAL A 272 -1.19 4.81 -30.14
N ASP A 273 -1.01 3.53 -30.45
CA ASP A 273 -1.17 3.02 -31.82
C ASP A 273 -2.63 2.58 -32.04
N LEU A 274 -3.39 3.39 -32.77
CA LEU A 274 -4.78 3.15 -33.16
C LEU A 274 -4.91 2.64 -34.60
N SER A 275 -3.82 2.31 -35.28
CA SER A 275 -3.82 1.94 -36.71
C SER A 275 -4.44 0.57 -37.01
N GLY A 276 -4.84 -0.20 -36.01
CA GLY A 276 -5.44 -1.51 -36.19
C GLY A 276 -6.96 -1.49 -36.42
N SER A 277 -7.51 -2.54 -37.02
CA SER A 277 -8.92 -2.70 -37.41
C SER A 277 -9.92 -2.77 -36.23
N SER A 278 -9.45 -2.92 -35.00
CA SER A 278 -10.26 -2.83 -33.79
C SER A 278 -9.43 -2.35 -32.61
N VAL A 279 -9.87 -1.27 -31.98
CA VAL A 279 -9.29 -0.79 -30.73
C VAL A 279 -10.01 -1.51 -29.58
N PRO A 280 -9.31 -2.10 -28.60
CA PRO A 280 -9.96 -2.72 -27.45
C PRO A 280 -10.87 -1.71 -26.73
N ALA A 281 -12.05 -2.16 -26.29
CA ALA A 281 -12.98 -1.32 -25.55
C ALA A 281 -12.35 -0.75 -24.26
N GLU A 282 -11.38 -1.49 -23.69
CA GLU A 282 -10.58 -1.05 -22.57
C GLU A 282 -9.75 0.21 -22.87
N LEU A 283 -9.24 0.32 -24.11
CA LEU A 283 -8.48 1.51 -24.51
C LEU A 283 -9.38 2.75 -24.59
N GLN A 284 -10.65 2.57 -24.98
CA GLN A 284 -11.66 3.65 -24.95
C GLN A 284 -11.85 4.18 -23.54
N ALA A 285 -12.09 3.29 -22.58
CA ALA A 285 -12.29 3.65 -21.18
C ALA A 285 -11.05 4.35 -20.57
N ILE A 286 -9.86 3.97 -21.02
CA ILE A 286 -8.59 4.49 -20.51
C ILE A 286 -8.30 5.90 -21.05
N LEU A 287 -8.47 6.13 -22.36
CA LEU A 287 -8.11 7.41 -23.00
C LEU A 287 -8.84 8.60 -22.38
N GLY A 288 -10.12 8.44 -22.01
CA GLY A 288 -10.88 9.48 -21.30
C GLY A 288 -10.36 9.80 -19.90
N GLN A 289 -9.62 8.89 -19.27
CA GLN A 289 -9.08 9.06 -17.92
C GLN A 289 -7.63 9.55 -17.92
N ILE A 290 -6.91 9.42 -19.04
CA ILE A 290 -5.50 9.86 -19.14
C ILE A 290 -5.45 11.39 -19.14
N LYS A 291 -4.81 11.91 -18.09
CA LYS A 291 -4.60 13.36 -17.92
C LYS A 291 -3.21 13.82 -18.39
N LYS A 292 -2.53 13.13 -19.24
CA LYS A 292 -1.21 13.45 -19.81
C LYS A 292 -1.36 13.73 -21.30
N PRO A 293 -0.41 14.44 -21.93
CA PRO A 293 -0.40 14.57 -23.38
C PRO A 293 -0.39 13.19 -24.05
N VAL A 294 -1.21 13.02 -25.08
CA VAL A 294 -1.35 11.77 -25.82
C VAL A 294 -0.98 12.00 -27.29
N LEU A 295 -0.11 11.17 -27.83
CA LEU A 295 0.15 11.08 -29.26
C LEU A 295 -0.58 9.85 -29.80
N ALA A 296 -1.51 10.02 -30.70
CA ALA A 296 -2.31 8.96 -31.30
C ALA A 296 -1.91 8.75 -32.77
N PHE A 297 -1.49 7.53 -33.12
CA PHE A 297 -1.33 7.10 -34.51
C PHE A 297 -2.65 6.53 -35.02
N GLY A 298 -3.20 7.10 -36.10
CA GLY A 298 -4.53 6.85 -36.61
C GLY A 298 -5.47 8.04 -36.36
N ASP A 299 -6.74 7.87 -36.65
CA ASP A 299 -7.75 8.90 -36.39
C ASP A 299 -8.42 8.66 -35.03
N PRO A 300 -7.96 9.35 -33.95
CA PRO A 300 -8.57 9.22 -32.64
C PRO A 300 -9.99 9.80 -32.59
N TYR A 301 -10.31 10.77 -33.44
CA TYR A 301 -11.59 11.48 -33.40
C TYR A 301 -12.72 10.67 -34.07
N ALA A 302 -12.39 9.85 -35.09
CA ALA A 302 -13.35 8.90 -35.64
C ALA A 302 -13.71 7.77 -34.66
N LEU A 303 -12.75 7.38 -33.80
CA LEU A 303 -12.95 6.34 -32.80
C LEU A 303 -13.52 6.90 -31.47
N PHE A 304 -13.14 8.12 -31.13
CA PHE A 304 -13.46 8.76 -29.84
C PHE A 304 -13.83 10.23 -30.06
N PRO A 305 -15.05 10.55 -30.52
CA PRO A 305 -15.49 11.93 -30.76
C PRO A 305 -15.33 12.86 -29.55
N ASP A 306 -15.49 12.32 -28.35
CA ASP A 306 -15.36 13.08 -27.08
C ASP A 306 -13.93 13.55 -26.79
N LEU A 307 -12.93 13.04 -27.52
CA LEU A 307 -11.55 13.50 -27.41
C LEU A 307 -11.26 14.75 -28.26
N ALA A 308 -12.14 15.12 -29.18
CA ALA A 308 -11.96 16.28 -30.06
C ALA A 308 -11.77 17.60 -29.31
N ASP A 309 -12.39 17.72 -28.13
CA ASP A 309 -12.29 18.92 -27.27
C ASP A 309 -11.07 18.87 -26.32
N GLN A 310 -10.28 17.79 -26.32
CA GLN A 310 -9.12 17.67 -25.46
C GLN A 310 -7.86 18.20 -26.15
N THR A 311 -7.41 19.39 -25.76
CA THR A 311 -6.18 20.04 -26.28
C THR A 311 -4.89 19.25 -26.02
N SER A 312 -4.96 18.16 -25.27
CA SER A 312 -3.81 17.31 -24.92
C SER A 312 -3.60 16.12 -25.87
N VAL A 313 -4.45 15.95 -26.89
CA VAL A 313 -4.32 14.87 -27.88
C VAL A 313 -3.74 15.43 -29.18
N VAL A 314 -2.64 14.81 -29.64
CA VAL A 314 -2.01 15.10 -30.93
C VAL A 314 -2.21 13.88 -31.83
N ALA A 315 -2.91 14.06 -32.94
CA ALA A 315 -3.16 13.00 -33.89
C ALA A 315 -2.10 12.97 -35.01
N ILE A 316 -1.77 11.77 -35.46
CA ILE A 316 -1.02 11.52 -36.70
C ILE A 316 -1.95 10.76 -37.66
N GLU A 317 -2.46 11.46 -38.65
CA GLU A 317 -3.33 10.87 -39.66
C GLU A 317 -2.49 10.15 -40.74
N GLY A 318 -2.90 8.92 -41.10
CA GLY A 318 -2.31 8.12 -42.17
C GLY A 318 -1.42 6.99 -41.66
N VAL A 319 -1.69 5.79 -42.16
CA VAL A 319 -1.00 4.54 -41.73
C VAL A 319 0.34 4.33 -42.46
N ASP A 320 0.56 5.02 -43.58
CA ASP A 320 1.73 4.85 -44.48
C ASP A 320 2.86 5.87 -44.25
N LEU A 321 2.76 6.71 -43.25
CA LEU A 321 3.79 7.69 -42.93
C LEU A 321 5.02 7.02 -42.30
N ASN A 322 6.20 7.53 -42.68
CA ASN A 322 7.42 7.17 -41.99
C ASN A 322 7.28 7.44 -40.49
N LEU A 323 7.02 6.38 -39.71
CA LEU A 323 6.76 6.42 -38.28
C LEU A 323 7.75 7.33 -37.53
N PHE A 324 9.03 7.21 -37.87
CA PHE A 324 10.08 7.97 -37.19
C PHE A 324 10.08 9.47 -37.55
N ALA A 325 9.74 9.82 -38.77
CA ALA A 325 9.60 11.21 -39.20
C ALA A 325 8.40 11.87 -38.47
N ALA A 326 7.29 11.15 -38.34
CA ALA A 326 6.14 11.61 -37.60
C ALA A 326 6.43 11.81 -36.10
N LEU A 327 7.19 10.89 -35.49
CA LEU A 327 7.64 11.04 -34.10
C LEU A 327 8.55 12.28 -33.94
N GLU A 328 9.51 12.47 -34.85
CA GLU A 328 10.44 13.61 -34.83
C GLU A 328 9.70 14.94 -34.90
N GLU A 329 8.64 15.03 -35.69
CA GLU A 329 7.83 16.25 -35.86
C GLU A 329 6.92 16.52 -34.64
N LYS A 330 6.28 15.50 -34.08
CA LYS A 330 5.19 15.68 -33.09
C LYS A 330 5.64 15.60 -31.63
N VAL A 331 6.75 14.93 -31.31
CA VAL A 331 7.23 14.82 -29.92
C VAL A 331 7.54 16.19 -29.30
N PRO A 332 8.14 17.18 -29.99
CA PRO A 332 8.32 18.52 -29.41
C PRO A 332 7.01 19.18 -28.99
N THR A 333 5.92 18.98 -29.73
CA THR A 333 4.59 19.47 -29.36
C THR A 333 4.09 18.85 -28.06
N LEU A 334 4.29 17.53 -27.87
CA LEU A 334 3.92 16.86 -26.62
C LEU A 334 4.73 17.36 -25.42
N GLU A 335 6.00 17.67 -25.62
CA GLU A 335 6.83 18.22 -24.55
C GLU A 335 6.34 19.62 -24.14
N MET A 336 5.97 20.45 -25.09
CA MET A 336 5.41 21.79 -24.83
C MET A 336 4.09 21.65 -24.04
N LEU A 337 3.18 20.79 -24.47
CA LEU A 337 1.92 20.53 -23.76
C LEU A 337 2.15 20.02 -22.33
N HIS A 338 3.16 19.19 -22.12
CA HIS A 338 3.53 18.71 -20.79
C HIS A 338 3.96 19.85 -19.88
N VAL A 339 4.82 20.76 -20.37
CA VAL A 339 5.30 21.94 -19.60
C VAL A 339 4.15 22.89 -19.29
N GLU A 340 3.32 23.21 -20.27
CA GLU A 340 2.15 24.10 -20.08
C GLU A 340 1.23 23.57 -18.98
N ARG A 341 0.99 22.27 -18.97
CA ARG A 341 0.18 21.62 -17.95
C ARG A 341 0.78 21.73 -16.55
N ILE A 342 2.09 21.50 -16.39
CA ILE A 342 2.77 21.67 -15.09
C ILE A 342 2.59 23.11 -14.60
N VAL A 343 2.76 24.09 -15.47
CA VAL A 343 2.58 25.51 -15.14
C VAL A 343 1.13 25.82 -14.72
N GLN A 344 0.14 25.25 -15.41
CA GLN A 344 -1.26 25.41 -15.04
C GLN A 344 -1.60 24.79 -13.68
N LEU A 345 -1.09 23.59 -13.40
CA LEU A 345 -1.25 22.93 -12.11
C LEU A 345 -0.62 23.76 -10.98
N ALA A 346 0.61 24.23 -11.16
CA ALA A 346 1.29 25.08 -10.17
C ALA A 346 0.48 26.37 -9.88
N LYS A 347 -0.08 27.01 -10.90
CA LYS A 347 -0.94 28.18 -10.72
C LYS A 347 -2.24 27.88 -9.94
N ARG A 348 -2.87 26.71 -10.20
CA ARG A 348 -4.07 26.27 -9.47
C ARG A 348 -3.76 26.01 -7.99
N TYR A 349 -2.64 25.32 -7.69
CA TYR A 349 -2.21 25.08 -6.30
C TYR A 349 -1.91 26.39 -5.56
N ALA A 350 -1.15 27.30 -6.17
CA ALA A 350 -0.86 28.60 -5.57
C ALA A 350 -2.12 29.43 -5.30
N LYS A 351 -3.12 29.35 -6.18
CA LYS A 351 -4.42 30.01 -5.98
C LYS A 351 -5.20 29.40 -4.82
N ALA A 352 -5.31 28.07 -4.77
CA ALA A 352 -6.02 27.35 -3.70
C ALA A 352 -5.37 27.59 -2.33
N GLU A 353 -4.04 27.61 -2.25
CA GLU A 353 -3.32 27.91 -1.01
C GLU A 353 -3.53 29.35 -0.54
N LYS A 354 -3.56 30.32 -1.47
CA LYS A 354 -3.88 31.70 -1.14
C LYS A 354 -5.31 31.88 -0.64
N GLU A 355 -6.28 31.18 -1.24
CA GLU A 355 -7.67 31.18 -0.78
C GLU A 355 -7.78 30.59 0.65
N ARG A 356 -7.11 29.49 0.92
CA ARG A 356 -7.06 28.87 2.25
C ARG A 356 -6.43 29.75 3.34
N LEU A 357 -5.41 30.55 2.99
CA LEU A 357 -4.77 31.50 3.91
C LEU A 357 -5.62 32.76 4.17
N LEU A 358 -6.63 33.05 3.34
CA LEU A 358 -7.55 34.17 3.52
C LEU A 358 -8.80 33.79 4.33
N GLU A 359 -9.05 32.48 4.53
CA GLU A 359 -10.17 31.95 5.32
C GLU A 359 -9.80 31.72 6.80
N HIS A 360 -8.55 31.95 7.18
CA HIS A 360 -8.02 31.93 8.56
C HIS A 360 -7.45 33.28 8.97
#